data_e144c2b71abbf7c34e66f815eb0e26e9
#
_entry.id   e144c2b71abbf7c34e66f815eb0e26e9
#
_cell.length_a   1.000
_cell.length_b   1.000
_cell.length_c   1.000
_cell.angle_alpha   90.00
_cell.angle_beta   90.00
_cell.angle_gamma   90.00
#
_symmetry.space_group_name_H-M   'P 1'
#
loop_
_entity.id
_entity.type
_entity.pdbx_description
1 polymer ?
#
loop_
_entity_poly.entity_id
_entity_poly.type
_entity_poly.pdbx_seq_one_letter_code
_entity_poly.pdbx_strand_id
1 'polypeptide(L)'
;MNKFRVIGCGIAFLILAGISCWATEQSLHLLLPAGWPEVLVWGITIAFFVVASIGTKMITDSLFSSEFVKNRKGKMWGGVLLVVFFWLIMSMPTNTHTFFYNDKIGTTISQDIETTNKYLQQIVVMGTSSSIVLDEEGEKIKNAVEEQRRHIVAQFNGDEPPYKRGNGQKIGEHLEIINKTLNTSIQQDSRYNSQDPAILNAYQVEINKALSHALKPHTISEQSVQAARKQIERLSALNDSIQDHVATASLNEAEIRQCETEIGKGYGIISANKTFVHFDKNSDDEEVYTDYTKENGNTRTKRMASVIDVFFVDFLSGKYPGSFWYYVILSILLDIAAFIFFDIALMKKNN
;
A
#
# COMPACT_ATOMS: atom_id res chain seq x y z
N MET A 1 -34.05 30.35 -32.92
CA MET A 1 -32.99 29.32 -32.93
C MET A 1 -33.47 28.10 -33.68
N ASN A 2 -32.67 27.49 -34.55
CA ASN A 2 -33.07 26.35 -35.36
C ASN A 2 -33.36 25.14 -34.46
N LYS A 3 -34.53 24.47 -34.58
CA LYS A 3 -34.96 23.32 -33.78
C LYS A 3 -33.88 22.22 -33.77
N PHE A 4 -33.22 22.00 -34.90
CA PHE A 4 -32.13 21.03 -35.04
C PHE A 4 -30.94 21.34 -34.11
N ARG A 5 -30.58 22.61 -33.94
CA ARG A 5 -29.50 23.05 -33.04
C ARG A 5 -29.83 22.79 -31.56
N VAL A 6 -31.06 23.04 -31.15
CA VAL A 6 -31.52 22.78 -29.76
C VAL A 6 -31.50 21.29 -29.46
N ILE A 7 -31.97 20.46 -30.38
CA ILE A 7 -31.96 19.00 -30.22
C ILE A 7 -30.52 18.49 -30.17
N GLY A 8 -29.66 18.97 -31.08
CA GLY A 8 -28.23 18.56 -31.09
C GLY A 8 -27.51 18.94 -29.80
N CYS A 9 -27.72 20.16 -29.27
CA CYS A 9 -27.18 20.56 -27.97
C CYS A 9 -27.73 19.74 -26.80
N GLY A 10 -29.03 19.40 -26.84
CA GLY A 10 -29.61 18.52 -25.83
C GLY A 10 -29.01 17.12 -25.79
N ILE A 11 -28.78 16.53 -26.98
CA ILE A 11 -28.12 15.24 -27.09
C ILE A 11 -26.67 15.33 -26.60
N ALA A 12 -25.92 16.35 -27.01
CA ALA A 12 -24.53 16.55 -26.56
C ALA A 12 -24.44 16.72 -25.02
N PHE A 13 -25.36 17.48 -24.44
CA PHE A 13 -25.48 17.60 -22.97
C PHE A 13 -25.71 16.25 -22.31
N LEU A 14 -26.66 15.45 -22.80
CA LEU A 14 -26.98 14.15 -22.21
C LEU A 14 -25.78 13.19 -22.27
N ILE A 15 -25.02 13.21 -23.36
CA ILE A 15 -23.81 12.38 -23.50
C ILE A 15 -22.74 12.82 -22.48
N LEU A 16 -22.41 14.11 -22.44
CA LEU A 16 -21.36 14.62 -21.54
C LEU A 16 -21.75 14.49 -20.06
N ALA A 17 -22.99 14.82 -19.72
CA ALA A 17 -23.51 14.62 -18.37
C ALA A 17 -23.53 13.13 -17.99
N GLY A 18 -23.87 12.25 -18.92
CA GLY A 18 -23.82 10.80 -18.71
C GLY A 18 -22.41 10.29 -18.42
N ILE A 19 -21.40 10.78 -19.15
CA ILE A 19 -19.98 10.44 -18.90
C ILE A 19 -19.54 10.95 -17.53
N SER A 20 -19.87 12.19 -17.16
CA SER A 20 -19.53 12.75 -15.87
C SER A 20 -20.25 12.05 -14.70
N CYS A 21 -21.54 11.69 -14.87
CA CYS A 21 -22.28 10.87 -13.91
C CYS A 21 -21.64 9.50 -13.72
N TRP A 22 -21.30 8.82 -14.81
CA TRP A 22 -20.62 7.52 -14.76
C TRP A 22 -19.28 7.63 -14.04
N ALA A 23 -18.45 8.61 -14.37
CA ALA A 23 -17.17 8.80 -13.73
C ALA A 23 -17.30 9.09 -12.21
N THR A 24 -18.27 9.90 -11.83
CA THR A 24 -18.59 10.19 -10.43
C THR A 24 -19.07 8.93 -9.70
N GLU A 25 -19.95 8.15 -10.32
CA GLU A 25 -20.45 6.90 -9.76
C GLU A 25 -19.32 5.90 -9.51
N GLN A 26 -18.44 5.67 -10.48
CA GLN A 26 -17.29 4.77 -10.35
C GLN A 26 -16.39 5.16 -9.17
N SER A 27 -16.03 6.44 -9.05
CA SER A 27 -15.22 6.92 -7.92
C SER A 27 -15.94 6.77 -6.58
N LEU A 28 -17.25 7.01 -6.52
CA LEU A 28 -18.04 6.83 -5.30
C LEU A 28 -18.17 5.36 -4.94
N HIS A 29 -18.32 4.48 -5.93
CA HIS A 29 -18.36 3.04 -5.71
C HIS A 29 -17.07 2.50 -5.09
N LEU A 30 -15.92 2.99 -5.55
CA LEU A 30 -14.61 2.67 -4.96
C LEU A 30 -14.43 3.25 -3.54
N LEU A 31 -15.02 4.41 -3.24
CA LEU A 31 -14.91 5.09 -1.95
C LEU A 31 -15.80 4.45 -0.87
N LEU A 32 -16.97 3.94 -1.27
CA LEU A 32 -17.94 3.40 -0.33
C LEU A 32 -17.58 1.98 0.12
N PRO A 33 -17.94 1.58 1.35
CA PRO A 33 -17.69 0.22 1.82
C PRO A 33 -18.28 -0.84 0.90
N ALA A 34 -17.57 -1.96 0.73
CA ALA A 34 -18.05 -3.09 -0.04
C ALA A 34 -19.43 -3.55 0.45
N GLY A 35 -20.37 -3.69 -0.50
CA GLY A 35 -21.76 -4.11 -0.22
C GLY A 35 -22.80 -2.99 -0.30
N TRP A 36 -22.41 -1.75 -0.56
CA TRP A 36 -23.40 -0.71 -0.90
C TRP A 36 -24.05 -1.03 -2.25
N PRO A 37 -25.42 -1.03 -2.32
CA PRO A 37 -26.10 -1.30 -3.56
C PRO A 37 -25.75 -0.24 -4.63
N GLU A 38 -25.37 -0.68 -5.81
CA GLU A 38 -25.02 0.18 -6.95
C GLU A 38 -26.14 1.23 -7.24
N VAL A 39 -27.40 0.83 -7.09
CA VAL A 39 -28.56 1.71 -7.25
C VAL A 39 -28.52 2.91 -6.30
N LEU A 40 -28.00 2.76 -5.08
CA LEU A 40 -27.86 3.88 -4.14
C LEU A 40 -26.75 4.84 -4.57
N VAL A 41 -25.64 4.31 -5.07
CA VAL A 41 -24.52 5.12 -5.59
C VAL A 41 -25.00 5.97 -6.77
N TRP A 42 -25.71 5.35 -7.72
CA TRP A 42 -26.36 6.07 -8.83
C TRP A 42 -27.38 7.10 -8.34
N GLY A 43 -28.20 6.76 -7.34
CA GLY A 43 -29.16 7.70 -6.75
C GLY A 43 -28.50 8.95 -6.16
N ILE A 44 -27.41 8.77 -5.42
CA ILE A 44 -26.62 9.88 -4.86
C ILE A 44 -26.02 10.73 -5.99
N THR A 45 -25.42 10.10 -6.98
CA THR A 45 -24.80 10.77 -8.13
C THR A 45 -25.81 11.62 -8.88
N ILE A 46 -26.98 11.07 -9.21
CA ILE A 46 -28.05 11.79 -9.90
C ILE A 46 -28.56 12.96 -9.05
N ALA A 47 -28.73 12.77 -7.73
CA ALA A 47 -29.17 13.85 -6.84
C ALA A 47 -28.19 15.03 -6.85
N PHE A 48 -26.90 14.79 -6.84
CA PHE A 48 -25.88 15.84 -6.95
C PHE A 48 -25.94 16.57 -8.31
N PHE A 49 -26.14 15.85 -9.40
CA PHE A 49 -26.31 16.47 -10.73
C PHE A 49 -27.59 17.33 -10.83
N VAL A 50 -28.66 16.89 -10.19
CA VAL A 50 -29.89 17.72 -10.10
C VAL A 50 -29.60 19.02 -9.34
N VAL A 51 -28.89 18.97 -8.23
CA VAL A 51 -28.50 20.17 -7.47
C VAL A 51 -27.64 21.11 -8.32
N ALA A 52 -26.66 20.58 -9.05
CA ALA A 52 -25.82 21.37 -9.97
C ALA A 52 -26.66 22.02 -11.10
N SER A 53 -27.60 21.27 -11.67
CA SER A 53 -28.51 21.77 -12.71
C SER A 53 -29.42 22.90 -12.20
N ILE A 54 -29.93 22.79 -10.96
CA ILE A 54 -30.68 23.87 -10.30
C ILE A 54 -29.80 25.12 -10.13
N GLY A 55 -28.54 24.93 -9.65
CA GLY A 55 -27.59 26.03 -9.51
C GLY A 55 -27.31 26.73 -10.83
N THR A 56 -27.05 25.96 -11.90
CA THR A 56 -26.85 26.50 -13.26
C THR A 56 -28.09 27.30 -13.73
N LYS A 57 -29.29 26.75 -13.53
CA LYS A 57 -30.51 27.43 -13.89
C LYS A 57 -30.72 28.75 -13.10
N MET A 58 -30.38 28.76 -11.82
CA MET A 58 -30.42 29.98 -11.00
C MET A 58 -29.49 31.08 -11.54
N ILE A 59 -28.31 30.71 -12.03
CA ILE A 59 -27.34 31.62 -12.66
C ILE A 59 -27.95 32.16 -13.97
N THR A 60 -28.37 31.26 -14.86
CA THR A 60 -28.90 31.60 -16.19
C THR A 60 -30.16 32.49 -16.10
N ASP A 61 -31.12 32.10 -15.25
CA ASP A 61 -32.34 32.92 -15.03
C ASP A 61 -32.00 34.32 -14.46
N SER A 62 -30.95 34.41 -13.63
CA SER A 62 -30.49 35.68 -13.08
C SER A 62 -29.79 36.58 -14.10
N LEU A 63 -29.11 36.00 -15.08
CA LEU A 63 -28.36 36.74 -16.11
C LEU A 63 -29.26 37.17 -17.28
N PHE A 64 -30.16 36.30 -17.74
CA PHE A 64 -30.87 36.44 -19.00
C PHE A 64 -32.39 36.69 -18.87
N SER A 65 -32.98 36.63 -17.66
CA SER A 65 -34.40 36.95 -17.48
C SER A 65 -34.65 38.43 -17.62
N SER A 66 -35.61 38.79 -18.47
CA SER A 66 -36.11 40.16 -18.63
C SER A 66 -37.09 40.60 -17.52
N GLU A 67 -37.59 39.65 -16.71
CA GLU A 67 -38.50 39.93 -15.62
C GLU A 67 -37.77 40.51 -14.40
N PHE A 68 -38.45 41.46 -13.70
CA PHE A 68 -37.91 42.08 -12.48
C PHE A 68 -37.90 41.07 -11.32
N VAL A 69 -36.85 40.25 -11.24
CA VAL A 69 -36.72 39.23 -10.21
C VAL A 69 -36.24 39.91 -8.92
N LYS A 70 -37.12 39.93 -7.92
CA LYS A 70 -36.78 40.37 -6.57
C LYS A 70 -35.60 39.51 -6.04
N ASN A 71 -34.53 40.18 -5.62
CA ASN A 71 -33.29 39.52 -5.14
C ASN A 71 -32.45 38.77 -6.23
N ARG A 72 -32.36 39.36 -7.43
CA ARG A 72 -31.59 38.80 -8.58
C ARG A 72 -30.14 38.46 -8.21
N LYS A 73 -29.43 39.34 -7.49
CA LYS A 73 -28.05 39.10 -7.05
C LYS A 73 -27.95 37.92 -6.09
N GLY A 74 -28.87 37.78 -5.13
CA GLY A 74 -28.86 36.66 -4.17
C GLY A 74 -29.08 35.31 -4.86
N LYS A 75 -29.99 35.24 -5.83
CA LYS A 75 -30.21 34.01 -6.62
C LYS A 75 -28.97 33.63 -7.46
N MET A 76 -28.35 34.63 -8.09
CA MET A 76 -27.12 34.41 -8.87
C MET A 76 -25.99 33.85 -8.00
N TRP A 77 -25.71 34.49 -6.88
CA TRP A 77 -24.65 34.02 -5.96
C TRP A 77 -24.98 32.68 -5.33
N GLY A 78 -26.26 32.40 -5.00
CA GLY A 78 -26.70 31.09 -4.53
C GLY A 78 -26.48 30.00 -5.59
N GLY A 79 -26.79 30.28 -6.86
CA GLY A 79 -26.53 29.39 -7.98
C GLY A 79 -25.01 29.13 -8.18
N VAL A 80 -24.22 30.20 -8.16
CA VAL A 80 -22.74 30.08 -8.26
C VAL A 80 -22.21 29.23 -7.12
N LEU A 81 -22.65 29.45 -5.89
CA LEU A 81 -22.19 28.66 -4.73
C LEU A 81 -22.53 27.17 -4.88
N LEU A 82 -23.77 26.86 -5.32
CA LEU A 82 -24.17 25.47 -5.56
C LEU A 82 -23.32 24.79 -6.64
N VAL A 83 -23.08 25.46 -7.77
CA VAL A 83 -22.29 24.90 -8.88
C VAL A 83 -20.81 24.73 -8.47
N VAL A 84 -20.22 25.74 -7.84
CA VAL A 84 -18.83 25.71 -7.40
C VAL A 84 -18.62 24.63 -6.32
N PHE A 85 -19.55 24.55 -5.36
CA PHE A 85 -19.50 23.52 -4.31
C PHE A 85 -19.57 22.10 -4.90
N PHE A 86 -20.56 21.86 -5.77
CA PHE A 86 -20.69 20.58 -6.47
C PHE A 86 -19.42 20.25 -7.27
N TRP A 87 -18.93 21.21 -8.03
CA TRP A 87 -17.81 21.02 -8.91
C TRP A 87 -16.51 20.71 -8.17
N LEU A 88 -16.15 21.50 -7.13
CA LEU A 88 -14.90 21.34 -6.39
C LEU A 88 -14.88 20.11 -5.48
N ILE A 89 -16.04 19.73 -4.93
CA ILE A 89 -16.09 18.64 -3.92
C ILE A 89 -16.46 17.30 -4.56
N MET A 90 -17.26 17.32 -5.60
CA MET A 90 -17.78 16.09 -6.20
C MET A 90 -17.24 15.87 -7.61
N SER A 91 -17.65 16.68 -8.58
CA SER A 91 -17.43 16.35 -9.99
C SER A 91 -15.97 16.34 -10.40
N MET A 92 -15.22 17.39 -10.10
CA MET A 92 -13.82 17.48 -10.51
C MET A 92 -12.93 16.41 -9.85
N PRO A 93 -12.98 16.16 -8.52
CA PRO A 93 -12.18 15.12 -7.90
C PRO A 93 -12.53 13.72 -8.38
N THR A 94 -13.83 13.39 -8.46
CA THR A 94 -14.29 12.05 -8.86
C THR A 94 -14.02 11.74 -10.32
N ASN A 95 -14.31 12.67 -11.23
CA ASN A 95 -14.03 12.50 -12.65
C ASN A 95 -12.52 12.37 -12.91
N THR A 96 -11.72 13.26 -12.30
CA THR A 96 -10.24 13.19 -12.41
C THR A 96 -9.73 11.86 -11.90
N HIS A 97 -10.21 11.42 -10.74
CA HIS A 97 -9.84 10.14 -10.15
C HIS A 97 -10.20 8.96 -11.05
N THR A 98 -11.45 8.90 -11.56
CA THR A 98 -11.88 7.80 -12.43
C THR A 98 -11.06 7.70 -13.69
N PHE A 99 -10.78 8.82 -14.37
CA PHE A 99 -9.96 8.80 -15.60
C PHE A 99 -8.53 8.39 -15.30
N PHE A 100 -7.94 8.90 -14.23
CA PHE A 100 -6.61 8.52 -13.79
C PHE A 100 -6.53 7.05 -13.38
N TYR A 101 -7.50 6.59 -12.57
CA TYR A 101 -7.59 5.21 -12.11
C TYR A 101 -7.66 4.22 -13.27
N ASN A 102 -8.60 4.41 -14.20
CA ASN A 102 -8.77 3.52 -15.34
C ASN A 102 -7.54 3.45 -16.25
N ASP A 103 -6.79 4.56 -16.39
CA ASP A 103 -5.57 4.58 -17.20
C ASP A 103 -4.38 3.93 -16.49
N LYS A 104 -4.28 4.03 -15.16
CA LYS A 104 -3.07 3.67 -14.41
C LYS A 104 -3.18 2.41 -13.57
N ILE A 105 -4.39 1.94 -13.25
CA ILE A 105 -4.57 0.81 -12.33
C ILE A 105 -3.84 -0.45 -12.79
N GLY A 106 -3.88 -0.77 -14.06
CA GLY A 106 -3.22 -1.95 -14.61
C GLY A 106 -1.70 -1.91 -14.43
N THR A 107 -1.08 -0.77 -14.76
CA THR A 107 0.37 -0.59 -14.59
C THR A 107 0.76 -0.59 -13.12
N THR A 108 -0.06 -0.02 -12.25
CA THR A 108 0.17 0.00 -10.79
C THR A 108 0.10 -1.41 -10.21
N ILE A 109 -0.87 -2.23 -10.61
CA ILE A 109 -0.99 -3.64 -10.20
C ILE A 109 0.27 -4.41 -10.61
N SER A 110 0.71 -4.29 -11.87
CA SER A 110 1.90 -4.99 -12.35
C SER A 110 3.15 -4.58 -11.56
N GLN A 111 3.31 -3.30 -11.26
CA GLN A 111 4.41 -2.78 -10.42
C GLN A 111 4.34 -3.29 -8.99
N ASP A 112 3.15 -3.36 -8.39
CA ASP A 112 2.94 -3.90 -7.04
C ASP A 112 3.27 -5.41 -7.00
N ILE A 113 2.87 -6.17 -8.03
CA ILE A 113 3.20 -7.59 -8.14
C ILE A 113 4.72 -7.76 -8.26
N GLU A 114 5.38 -7.01 -9.14
CA GLU A 114 6.83 -7.09 -9.33
C GLU A 114 7.60 -6.75 -8.06
N THR A 115 7.22 -5.66 -7.39
CA THR A 115 7.84 -5.22 -6.15
C THR A 115 7.63 -6.24 -5.03
N THR A 116 6.41 -6.78 -4.91
CA THR A 116 6.09 -7.83 -3.93
C THR A 116 6.89 -9.09 -4.19
N ASN A 117 6.98 -9.54 -5.44
CA ASN A 117 7.78 -10.71 -5.82
C ASN A 117 9.27 -10.50 -5.50
N LYS A 118 9.82 -9.31 -5.75
CA LYS A 118 11.21 -8.96 -5.40
C LYS A 118 11.49 -9.16 -3.91
N TYR A 119 10.62 -8.70 -3.03
CA TYR A 119 10.80 -8.85 -1.58
C TYR A 119 10.53 -10.28 -1.10
N LEU A 120 9.55 -10.97 -1.65
CA LEU A 120 9.32 -12.39 -1.38
C LEU A 120 10.52 -13.24 -1.81
N GLN A 121 11.17 -12.92 -2.93
CA GLN A 121 12.37 -13.60 -3.41
C GLN A 121 13.54 -13.44 -2.45
N GLN A 122 13.69 -12.29 -1.78
CA GLN A 122 14.71 -12.12 -0.73
C GLN A 122 14.49 -13.11 0.42
N ILE A 123 13.24 -13.31 0.87
CA ILE A 123 12.91 -14.28 1.93
C ILE A 123 13.29 -15.68 1.48
N VAL A 124 13.00 -16.06 0.24
CA VAL A 124 13.35 -17.37 -0.31
C VAL A 124 14.87 -17.55 -0.36
N VAL A 125 15.60 -16.58 -0.90
CA VAL A 125 17.07 -16.65 -1.03
C VAL A 125 17.74 -16.74 0.34
N MET A 126 17.34 -15.88 1.28
CA MET A 126 17.92 -15.87 2.63
C MET A 126 17.59 -17.14 3.42
N GLY A 127 16.33 -17.61 3.32
CA GLY A 127 15.90 -18.81 4.04
C GLY A 127 16.39 -20.13 3.43
N THR A 128 16.90 -20.12 2.18
CA THR A 128 17.54 -21.29 1.52
C THR A 128 19.07 -21.21 1.46
N SER A 129 19.64 -20.14 2.00
CA SER A 129 21.08 -19.96 2.07
C SER A 129 21.73 -21.10 2.87
N SER A 130 22.89 -21.57 2.41
CA SER A 130 23.69 -22.57 3.12
C SER A 130 24.26 -22.06 4.46
N SER A 131 24.34 -20.76 4.66
CA SER A 131 24.66 -20.09 5.92
C SER A 131 23.40 -19.64 6.61
N ILE A 132 23.29 -19.90 7.92
CA ILE A 132 22.16 -19.41 8.73
C ILE A 132 22.19 -17.88 8.74
N VAL A 133 21.16 -17.26 8.16
CA VAL A 133 20.96 -15.82 8.21
C VAL A 133 20.14 -15.50 9.46
N LEU A 134 20.69 -14.64 10.30
CA LEU A 134 20.08 -14.18 11.55
C LEU A 134 19.61 -12.74 11.39
N ASP A 135 18.58 -12.36 12.16
CA ASP A 135 18.24 -10.95 12.35
C ASP A 135 19.26 -10.25 13.26
N GLU A 136 19.14 -8.95 13.45
CA GLU A 136 20.07 -8.14 14.24
C GLU A 136 20.18 -8.62 15.70
N GLU A 137 19.09 -9.07 16.29
CA GLU A 137 19.04 -9.57 17.67
C GLU A 137 19.70 -10.94 17.77
N GLY A 138 19.45 -11.83 16.83
CA GLY A 138 20.10 -13.13 16.71
C GLY A 138 21.62 -13.01 16.55
N GLU A 139 22.09 -12.07 15.73
CA GLU A 139 23.54 -11.80 15.61
C GLU A 139 24.14 -11.25 16.91
N LYS A 140 23.45 -10.39 17.66
CA LYS A 140 23.90 -9.93 18.99
C LYS A 140 24.01 -11.08 19.99
N ILE A 141 22.99 -11.95 20.06
CA ILE A 141 22.99 -13.15 20.92
C ILE A 141 24.15 -14.06 20.57
N LYS A 142 24.30 -14.38 19.29
CA LYS A 142 25.41 -15.24 18.79
C LYS A 142 26.75 -14.68 19.15
N ASN A 143 27.01 -13.39 18.87
CA ASN A 143 28.29 -12.75 19.13
C ASN A 143 28.64 -12.74 20.64
N ALA A 144 27.64 -12.43 21.48
CA ALA A 144 27.82 -12.44 22.94
C ALA A 144 28.20 -13.83 23.46
N VAL A 145 27.54 -14.87 22.96
CA VAL A 145 27.83 -16.27 23.37
C VAL A 145 29.20 -16.73 22.84
N GLU A 146 29.53 -16.39 21.57
CA GLU A 146 30.81 -16.74 20.99
C GLU A 146 32.01 -16.06 21.70
N GLU A 147 31.81 -14.84 22.20
CA GLU A 147 32.79 -14.15 23.03
C GLU A 147 33.04 -14.92 24.32
N GLN A 148 32.00 -15.28 25.08
CA GLN A 148 32.12 -16.03 26.31
C GLN A 148 32.71 -17.45 26.06
N ARG A 149 32.35 -18.08 24.96
CA ARG A 149 32.88 -19.36 24.55
C ARG A 149 34.39 -19.31 24.31
N ARG A 150 34.90 -18.24 23.68
CA ARG A 150 36.34 -18.02 23.50
C ARG A 150 37.04 -17.90 24.85
N HIS A 151 36.48 -17.18 25.81
CA HIS A 151 37.05 -17.07 27.16
C HIS A 151 37.07 -18.42 27.89
N ILE A 152 36.02 -19.24 27.77
CA ILE A 152 36.00 -20.60 28.34
C ILE A 152 37.13 -21.45 27.77
N VAL A 153 37.35 -21.41 26.45
CA VAL A 153 38.43 -22.16 25.79
C VAL A 153 39.79 -21.65 26.24
N ALA A 154 39.99 -20.32 26.25
CA ALA A 154 41.27 -19.72 26.67
C ALA A 154 41.61 -20.04 28.13
N GLN A 155 40.61 -19.90 29.02
CA GLN A 155 40.76 -20.25 30.44
C GLN A 155 41.09 -21.77 30.63
N PHE A 156 40.39 -22.64 29.92
CA PHE A 156 40.62 -24.08 29.99
C PHE A 156 42.02 -24.47 29.53
N ASN A 157 42.57 -23.81 28.53
CA ASN A 157 43.90 -24.02 27.99
C ASN A 157 45.00 -23.33 28.80
N GLY A 158 44.67 -22.37 29.65
CA GLY A 158 45.62 -21.59 30.44
C GLY A 158 46.17 -20.36 29.69
N ASP A 159 45.49 -19.89 28.66
CA ASP A 159 45.89 -18.74 27.83
C ASP A 159 45.46 -17.39 28.46
N GLU A 160 44.72 -17.42 29.57
CA GLU A 160 44.29 -16.23 30.32
C GLU A 160 44.95 -16.14 31.71
N PRO A 161 46.18 -15.59 31.85
CA PRO A 161 46.76 -15.35 33.16
C PRO A 161 45.96 -14.27 33.93
N PRO A 162 45.90 -14.30 35.28
CA PRO A 162 46.71 -15.17 36.19
C PRO A 162 46.00 -16.47 36.63
N TYR A 163 44.96 -16.90 35.94
CA TYR A 163 44.12 -18.02 36.37
C TYR A 163 44.79 -19.37 36.08
N LYS A 164 44.49 -20.36 36.91
CA LYS A 164 44.99 -21.73 36.69
C LYS A 164 44.28 -22.37 35.54
N ARG A 165 45.05 -23.11 34.71
CA ARG A 165 44.54 -23.92 33.62
C ARG A 165 43.51 -24.96 34.10
N GLY A 166 42.46 -25.19 33.31
CA GLY A 166 41.46 -26.23 33.54
C GLY A 166 40.08 -25.66 33.99
N ASN A 167 39.21 -26.56 34.46
CA ASN A 167 37.82 -26.25 34.87
C ASN A 167 37.80 -25.47 36.19
N GLY A 168 38.12 -24.17 36.16
CA GLY A 168 38.18 -23.29 37.31
C GLY A 168 36.97 -22.34 37.45
N GLN A 169 37.02 -21.52 38.50
CA GLN A 169 35.94 -20.58 38.83
C GLN A 169 35.51 -19.68 37.66
N LYS A 170 36.48 -19.22 36.86
CA LYS A 170 36.21 -18.32 35.72
C LYS A 170 35.33 -18.98 34.66
N ILE A 171 35.47 -20.29 34.43
CA ILE A 171 34.57 -21.01 33.53
C ILE A 171 33.11 -20.91 34.04
N GLY A 172 32.90 -21.04 35.36
CA GLY A 172 31.58 -20.88 35.97
C GLY A 172 30.99 -19.48 35.73
N GLU A 173 31.81 -18.43 35.87
CA GLU A 173 31.39 -17.05 35.59
C GLU A 173 30.98 -16.86 34.13
N HIS A 174 31.74 -17.39 33.15
CA HIS A 174 31.39 -17.33 31.74
C HIS A 174 30.15 -18.16 31.39
N LEU A 175 29.98 -19.33 31.99
CA LEU A 175 28.77 -20.14 31.84
C LEU A 175 27.53 -19.42 32.41
N GLU A 176 27.66 -18.69 33.51
CA GLU A 176 26.57 -17.88 34.07
C GLU A 176 26.13 -16.78 33.09
N ILE A 177 27.06 -16.07 32.45
CA ILE A 177 26.75 -15.06 31.41
C ILE A 177 26.04 -15.73 30.25
N ILE A 178 26.52 -16.88 29.74
CA ILE A 178 25.88 -17.65 28.67
C ILE A 178 24.47 -18.07 29.09
N ASN A 179 24.29 -18.59 30.29
CA ASN A 179 23.00 -19.03 30.82
C ASN A 179 21.99 -17.88 30.86
N LYS A 180 22.44 -16.69 31.30
CA LYS A 180 21.62 -15.49 31.30
C LYS A 180 21.25 -15.03 29.87
N THR A 181 22.20 -15.04 28.95
CA THR A 181 22.00 -14.62 27.56
C THR A 181 21.05 -15.56 26.81
N LEU A 182 21.20 -16.88 27.02
CA LEU A 182 20.41 -17.91 26.34
C LEU A 182 19.15 -18.36 27.11
N ASN A 183 18.93 -17.81 28.31
CA ASN A 183 17.89 -18.25 29.24
C ASN A 183 17.91 -19.77 29.46
N THR A 184 19.08 -20.31 29.80
CA THR A 184 19.36 -21.74 29.99
C THR A 184 20.04 -22.00 31.31
N SER A 185 20.41 -23.24 31.61
CA SER A 185 21.04 -23.63 32.87
C SER A 185 22.15 -24.69 32.64
N ILE A 186 23.19 -24.32 31.91
CA ILE A 186 24.38 -25.17 31.72
C ILE A 186 25.12 -25.17 33.02
N GLN A 187 25.35 -26.38 33.61
CA GLN A 187 26.01 -26.53 34.89
C GLN A 187 27.53 -26.70 34.70
N GLN A 188 28.29 -26.08 35.62
CA GLN A 188 29.74 -26.33 35.66
C GLN A 188 29.99 -27.76 36.13
N ASP A 189 30.92 -28.48 35.46
CA ASP A 189 31.35 -29.82 35.86
C ASP A 189 31.96 -29.78 37.26
N SER A 190 31.61 -30.75 38.08
CA SER A 190 32.03 -30.84 39.47
C SER A 190 33.53 -31.10 39.64
N ARG A 191 34.26 -31.56 38.62
CA ARG A 191 35.68 -31.81 38.61
C ARG A 191 36.48 -30.52 38.53
N TYR A 192 36.54 -29.81 39.65
CA TYR A 192 37.20 -28.51 39.75
C TYR A 192 38.71 -28.62 39.44
N ASN A 193 39.29 -27.68 38.70
CA ASN A 193 40.66 -27.64 38.18
C ASN A 193 41.05 -28.84 37.28
N SER A 194 40.13 -29.67 36.85
CA SER A 194 40.39 -30.73 35.90
C SER A 194 40.76 -30.16 34.52
N GLN A 195 41.76 -30.79 33.89
CA GLN A 195 42.20 -30.46 32.52
C GLN A 195 41.73 -31.51 31.51
N ASP A 196 40.74 -32.34 31.88
CA ASP A 196 40.18 -33.36 30.99
C ASP A 196 39.46 -32.70 29.81
N PRO A 197 39.93 -32.89 28.56
CA PRO A 197 39.32 -32.29 27.37
C PRO A 197 37.86 -32.68 27.19
N ALA A 198 37.42 -33.78 27.77
CA ALA A 198 36.02 -34.21 27.70
C ALA A 198 35.05 -33.19 28.36
N ILE A 199 35.52 -32.46 29.39
CA ILE A 199 34.75 -31.41 30.06
C ILE A 199 34.51 -30.24 29.10
N LEU A 200 35.56 -29.76 28.44
CA LEU A 200 35.44 -28.65 27.48
C LEU A 200 34.53 -29.04 26.32
N ASN A 201 34.64 -30.27 25.83
CA ASN A 201 33.79 -30.76 24.75
C ASN A 201 32.32 -30.84 25.18
N ALA A 202 32.04 -31.27 26.42
CA ALA A 202 30.69 -31.28 26.97
C ALA A 202 30.07 -29.85 27.01
N TYR A 203 30.86 -28.87 27.50
CA TYR A 203 30.39 -27.46 27.46
C TYR A 203 30.08 -26.98 26.05
N GLN A 204 30.95 -27.25 25.08
CA GLN A 204 30.74 -26.86 23.69
C GLN A 204 29.47 -27.46 23.12
N VAL A 205 29.19 -28.73 23.40
CA VAL A 205 27.94 -29.40 22.92
C VAL A 205 26.70 -28.77 23.53
N GLU A 206 26.71 -28.53 24.86
CA GLU A 206 25.56 -27.92 25.54
C GLU A 206 25.35 -26.48 25.12
N ILE A 207 26.41 -25.68 25.00
CA ILE A 207 26.32 -24.28 24.51
C ILE A 207 25.78 -24.28 23.08
N ASN A 208 26.27 -25.12 22.19
CA ASN A 208 25.78 -25.19 20.81
C ASN A 208 24.29 -25.57 20.74
N LYS A 209 23.86 -26.53 21.56
CA LYS A 209 22.44 -26.92 21.66
C LYS A 209 21.57 -25.79 22.15
N ALA A 210 21.97 -25.09 23.22
CA ALA A 210 21.23 -23.96 23.78
C ALA A 210 21.20 -22.77 22.81
N LEU A 211 22.33 -22.46 22.17
CA LEU A 211 22.45 -21.40 21.18
C LEU A 211 21.56 -21.68 19.96
N SER A 212 21.59 -22.89 19.41
CA SER A 212 20.74 -23.25 18.27
C SER A 212 19.24 -23.11 18.60
N HIS A 213 18.88 -23.45 19.84
CA HIS A 213 17.49 -23.26 20.30
C HIS A 213 17.12 -21.78 20.43
N ALA A 214 18.00 -20.98 21.04
CA ALA A 214 17.78 -19.55 21.22
C ALA A 214 17.75 -18.78 19.90
N LEU A 215 18.53 -19.20 18.90
CA LEU A 215 18.58 -18.55 17.58
C LEU A 215 17.41 -18.93 16.67
N LYS A 216 16.64 -19.99 16.98
CA LYS A 216 15.54 -20.44 16.12
C LYS A 216 14.48 -19.37 15.82
N PRO A 217 14.04 -18.52 16.78
CA PRO A 217 13.12 -17.41 16.50
C PRO A 217 13.74 -16.32 15.61
N HIS A 218 15.06 -16.23 15.57
CA HIS A 218 15.82 -15.21 14.85
C HIS A 218 16.28 -15.68 13.45
N THR A 219 15.62 -16.70 12.91
CA THR A 219 15.85 -17.23 11.56
C THR A 219 14.57 -17.24 10.76
N ILE A 220 14.71 -17.19 9.44
CA ILE A 220 13.54 -17.36 8.55
C ILE A 220 13.06 -18.81 8.66
N SER A 221 11.78 -19.01 9.00
CA SER A 221 11.20 -20.33 9.12
C SER A 221 11.03 -20.99 7.75
N GLU A 222 11.14 -22.31 7.68
CA GLU A 222 10.86 -23.06 6.45
C GLU A 222 9.42 -22.81 5.94
N GLN A 223 8.47 -22.63 6.85
CA GLN A 223 7.09 -22.28 6.52
C GLN A 223 7.00 -20.93 5.80
N SER A 224 7.78 -19.93 6.24
CA SER A 224 7.85 -18.61 5.57
C SER A 224 8.43 -18.74 4.17
N VAL A 225 9.48 -19.57 3.99
CA VAL A 225 10.08 -19.82 2.68
C VAL A 225 9.09 -20.48 1.72
N GLN A 226 8.39 -21.50 2.19
CA GLN A 226 7.37 -22.20 1.36
C GLN A 226 6.19 -21.28 1.04
N ALA A 227 5.73 -20.49 2.01
CA ALA A 227 4.69 -19.49 1.78
C ALA A 227 5.10 -18.45 0.73
N ALA A 228 6.34 -17.93 0.84
CA ALA A 228 6.88 -16.96 -0.11
C ALA A 228 6.97 -17.55 -1.53
N ARG A 229 7.51 -18.77 -1.69
CA ARG A 229 7.57 -19.44 -3.01
C ARG A 229 6.20 -19.60 -3.64
N LYS A 230 5.24 -20.13 -2.89
CA LYS A 230 3.89 -20.34 -3.37
C LYS A 230 3.21 -19.01 -3.76
N GLN A 231 3.51 -17.94 -3.01
CA GLN A 231 2.94 -16.63 -3.32
C GLN A 231 3.57 -15.99 -4.56
N ILE A 232 4.87 -16.16 -4.78
CA ILE A 232 5.56 -15.75 -6.02
C ILE A 232 4.93 -16.44 -7.23
N GLU A 233 4.74 -17.77 -7.17
CA GLU A 233 4.11 -18.53 -8.26
C GLU A 233 2.70 -18.00 -8.58
N ARG A 234 1.89 -17.73 -7.55
CA ARG A 234 0.54 -17.19 -7.72
C ARG A 234 0.54 -15.80 -8.33
N LEU A 235 1.37 -14.90 -7.81
CA LEU A 235 1.47 -13.52 -8.30
C LEU A 235 2.00 -13.48 -9.73
N SER A 236 2.99 -14.32 -10.07
CA SER A 236 3.51 -14.42 -11.43
C SER A 236 2.45 -14.94 -12.39
N ALA A 237 1.75 -16.04 -12.06
CA ALA A 237 0.67 -16.58 -12.89
C ALA A 237 -0.47 -15.57 -13.06
N LEU A 238 -0.79 -14.81 -12.01
CA LEU A 238 -1.81 -13.77 -12.06
C LEU A 238 -1.37 -12.60 -12.96
N ASN A 239 -0.13 -12.15 -12.83
CA ASN A 239 0.43 -11.09 -13.67
C ASN A 239 0.39 -11.50 -15.16
N ASP A 240 0.81 -12.72 -15.47
CA ASP A 240 0.75 -13.24 -16.84
C ASP A 240 -0.69 -13.29 -17.39
N SER A 241 -1.67 -13.68 -16.53
CA SER A 241 -3.07 -13.78 -16.95
C SER A 241 -3.73 -12.43 -17.25
N ILE A 242 -3.27 -11.33 -16.61
CA ILE A 242 -3.85 -9.99 -16.79
C ILE A 242 -3.09 -9.12 -17.80
N GLN A 243 -1.94 -9.55 -18.34
CA GLN A 243 -1.09 -8.71 -19.19
C GLN A 243 -1.82 -8.12 -20.40
N ASP A 244 -2.63 -8.90 -21.08
CA ASP A 244 -3.40 -8.42 -22.24
C ASP A 244 -4.43 -7.36 -21.82
N HIS A 245 -5.07 -7.53 -20.67
CA HIS A 245 -6.04 -6.59 -20.12
C HIS A 245 -5.37 -5.30 -19.60
N VAL A 246 -4.17 -5.42 -19.04
CA VAL A 246 -3.34 -4.25 -18.66
C VAL A 246 -2.97 -3.45 -19.88
N ALA A 247 -2.49 -4.10 -20.95
CA ALA A 247 -2.07 -3.44 -22.19
C ALA A 247 -3.22 -2.70 -22.89
N THR A 248 -4.45 -3.19 -22.75
CA THR A 248 -5.66 -2.60 -23.35
C THR A 248 -6.46 -1.71 -22.39
N ALA A 249 -5.97 -1.49 -21.17
CA ALA A 249 -6.67 -0.80 -20.08
C ALA A 249 -8.12 -1.33 -19.86
N SER A 250 -8.28 -2.66 -19.95
CA SER A 250 -9.60 -3.34 -19.90
C SER A 250 -9.76 -4.27 -18.70
N LEU A 251 -8.97 -4.09 -17.62
CA LEU A 251 -9.11 -4.84 -16.38
C LEU A 251 -10.52 -4.65 -15.79
N ASN A 252 -11.15 -5.76 -15.45
CA ASN A 252 -12.43 -5.71 -14.76
C ASN A 252 -12.25 -5.68 -13.23
N GLU A 253 -13.29 -5.30 -12.51
CA GLU A 253 -13.27 -5.17 -11.05
C GLU A 253 -12.91 -6.48 -10.33
N ALA A 254 -13.34 -7.62 -10.84
CA ALA A 254 -13.05 -8.93 -10.23
C ALA A 254 -11.54 -9.25 -10.33
N GLU A 255 -10.93 -8.97 -11.46
CA GLU A 255 -9.47 -9.12 -11.68
C GLU A 255 -8.68 -8.19 -10.75
N ILE A 256 -9.09 -6.92 -10.64
CA ILE A 256 -8.46 -5.95 -9.74
C ILE A 256 -8.52 -6.43 -8.28
N ARG A 257 -9.69 -6.82 -7.80
CA ARG A 257 -9.87 -7.36 -6.43
C ARG A 257 -9.08 -8.63 -6.18
N GLN A 258 -8.97 -9.50 -7.17
CA GLN A 258 -8.13 -10.70 -7.08
C GLN A 258 -6.67 -10.32 -6.92
N CYS A 259 -6.17 -9.38 -7.72
CA CYS A 259 -4.81 -8.86 -7.63
C CYS A 259 -4.55 -8.24 -6.25
N GLU A 260 -5.43 -7.36 -5.77
CA GLU A 260 -5.32 -6.75 -4.44
C GLU A 260 -5.24 -7.80 -3.33
N THR A 261 -6.06 -8.85 -3.42
CA THR A 261 -6.09 -9.93 -2.43
C THR A 261 -4.77 -10.69 -2.42
N GLU A 262 -4.24 -11.06 -3.58
CA GLU A 262 -2.99 -11.81 -3.66
C GLU A 262 -1.77 -10.94 -3.33
N ILE A 263 -1.72 -9.68 -3.74
CA ILE A 263 -0.69 -8.72 -3.33
C ILE A 263 -0.73 -8.56 -1.80
N GLY A 264 -1.92 -8.39 -1.20
CA GLY A 264 -2.09 -8.27 0.24
C GLY A 264 -1.58 -9.49 1.03
N LYS A 265 -1.74 -10.72 0.51
CA LYS A 265 -1.13 -11.93 1.10
C LYS A 265 0.40 -11.88 1.05
N GLY A 266 0.97 -11.40 -0.06
CA GLY A 266 2.40 -11.18 -0.20
C GLY A 266 2.91 -10.18 0.84
N TYR A 267 2.21 -9.06 1.03
CA TYR A 267 2.49 -8.08 2.08
C TYR A 267 2.52 -8.69 3.47
N GLY A 268 1.54 -9.55 3.80
CA GLY A 268 1.50 -10.25 5.09
C GLY A 268 2.75 -11.11 5.33
N ILE A 269 3.21 -11.85 4.31
CA ILE A 269 4.42 -12.66 4.40
C ILE A 269 5.66 -11.77 4.58
N ILE A 270 5.77 -10.68 3.82
CA ILE A 270 6.89 -9.74 3.89
C ILE A 270 6.91 -9.05 5.27
N SER A 271 5.77 -8.59 5.77
CA SER A 271 5.65 -7.94 7.08
C SER A 271 6.07 -8.87 8.22
N ALA A 272 5.68 -10.15 8.17
CA ALA A 272 6.06 -11.15 9.15
C ALA A 272 7.58 -11.46 9.15
N ASN A 273 8.28 -11.17 8.05
CA ASN A 273 9.71 -11.41 7.88
C ASN A 273 10.51 -10.11 7.62
N LYS A 274 9.97 -8.95 8.01
CA LYS A 274 10.53 -7.63 7.70
C LYS A 274 11.97 -7.40 8.16
N THR A 275 12.41 -8.07 9.22
CA THR A 275 13.78 -7.99 9.76
C THR A 275 14.82 -8.59 8.83
N PHE A 276 14.40 -9.46 7.91
CA PHE A 276 15.24 -10.14 6.94
C PHE A 276 15.15 -9.52 5.54
N VAL A 277 14.22 -8.59 5.31
CA VAL A 277 14.02 -7.98 3.98
C VAL A 277 14.73 -6.64 3.90
N HIS A 278 15.55 -6.49 2.87
CA HIS A 278 16.18 -5.22 2.52
C HIS A 278 15.23 -4.42 1.61
N PHE A 279 14.60 -3.40 2.20
CA PHE A 279 13.75 -2.48 1.47
C PHE A 279 14.59 -1.39 0.81
N ASP A 280 14.32 -1.10 -0.47
CA ASP A 280 14.98 -0.01 -1.17
C ASP A 280 14.48 1.34 -0.61
N LYS A 281 15.40 2.12 -0.06
CA LYS A 281 15.12 3.44 0.56
C LYS A 281 15.34 4.61 -0.41
N ASN A 282 15.06 4.45 -1.69
CA ASN A 282 15.08 5.59 -2.59
C ASN A 282 13.83 6.45 -2.39
N SER A 283 13.89 7.75 -2.68
CA SER A 283 12.87 8.75 -2.37
C SER A 283 11.44 8.39 -2.79
N ASP A 284 11.30 7.55 -3.82
CA ASP A 284 10.01 7.05 -4.29
C ASP A 284 9.56 5.78 -3.54
N ASP A 285 10.48 5.12 -2.79
CA ASP A 285 10.27 3.86 -2.10
C ASP A 285 10.11 3.98 -0.58
N GLU A 286 10.27 5.18 -0.01
CA GLU A 286 10.06 5.41 1.43
C GLU A 286 8.61 5.09 1.81
N GLU A 287 7.68 5.35 0.92
CA GLU A 287 6.27 5.01 1.06
C GLU A 287 6.03 3.51 0.97
N VAL A 288 6.67 2.83 0.02
CA VAL A 288 6.66 1.37 -0.13
C VAL A 288 7.22 0.71 1.13
N TYR A 289 8.37 1.19 1.62
CA TYR A 289 8.96 0.73 2.88
C TYR A 289 7.98 0.86 4.05
N THR A 290 7.31 2.00 4.17
CA THR A 290 6.34 2.26 5.24
C THR A 290 5.16 1.30 5.15
N ASP A 291 4.68 0.99 3.95
CA ASP A 291 3.54 0.10 3.74
C ASP A 291 3.88 -1.37 4.05
N TYR A 292 5.06 -1.85 3.66
CA TYR A 292 5.50 -3.22 4.00
C TYR A 292 5.85 -3.40 5.47
N THR A 293 6.16 -2.35 6.20
CA THR A 293 6.51 -2.42 7.63
C THR A 293 5.31 -2.26 8.55
N LYS A 294 4.18 -1.77 8.07
CA LYS A 294 2.93 -1.66 8.83
C LYS A 294 2.13 -2.94 8.76
N GLU A 295 1.58 -3.36 9.90
CA GLU A 295 0.76 -4.58 10.04
C GLU A 295 -0.51 -4.57 9.16
N ASN A 296 -0.98 -3.38 8.75
CA ASN A 296 -2.12 -3.14 7.86
C ASN A 296 -1.75 -2.20 6.70
N GLY A 297 -0.56 -2.36 6.14
CA GLY A 297 -0.11 -1.54 5.00
C GLY A 297 -1.10 -1.61 3.83
N ASN A 298 -1.45 -0.47 3.26
CA ASN A 298 -2.24 -0.42 2.04
C ASN A 298 -1.30 -0.63 0.84
N THR A 299 -1.66 -1.54 -0.05
CA THR A 299 -0.98 -1.65 -1.35
C THR A 299 -1.15 -0.35 -2.14
N ARG A 300 -0.22 -0.03 -3.05
CA ARG A 300 -0.39 1.12 -3.98
C ARG A 300 -1.70 0.99 -4.75
N THR A 301 -2.03 -0.23 -5.19
CA THR A 301 -3.28 -0.58 -5.85
C THR A 301 -4.49 -0.18 -5.00
N LYS A 302 -4.53 -0.57 -3.73
CA LYS A 302 -5.63 -0.22 -2.81
C LYS A 302 -5.71 1.27 -2.53
N ARG A 303 -4.57 1.95 -2.37
CA ARG A 303 -4.52 3.39 -2.16
C ARG A 303 -5.03 4.14 -3.39
N MET A 304 -4.70 3.64 -4.59
CA MET A 304 -5.17 4.22 -5.84
C MET A 304 -6.68 4.14 -6.03
N ALA A 305 -7.37 3.20 -5.39
CA ALA A 305 -8.82 3.11 -5.38
C ALA A 305 -9.50 4.23 -4.56
N SER A 306 -8.76 4.94 -3.71
CA SER A 306 -9.29 6.01 -2.85
C SER A 306 -9.18 7.38 -3.53
N VAL A 307 -10.31 7.96 -3.94
CA VAL A 307 -10.35 9.34 -4.47
C VAL A 307 -9.80 10.37 -3.47
N ILE A 308 -9.95 10.12 -2.17
CA ILE A 308 -9.45 11.01 -1.11
C ILE A 308 -7.93 10.99 -1.11
N ASP A 309 -7.32 9.80 -1.09
CA ASP A 309 -5.86 9.67 -1.07
C ASP A 309 -5.24 10.18 -2.37
N VAL A 310 -5.80 9.81 -3.52
CA VAL A 310 -5.27 10.22 -4.82
C VAL A 310 -5.40 11.72 -5.05
N PHE A 311 -6.59 12.30 -4.86
CA PHE A 311 -6.84 13.69 -5.23
C PHE A 311 -6.50 14.67 -4.12
N PHE A 312 -7.01 14.44 -2.90
CA PHE A 312 -6.86 15.43 -1.82
C PHE A 312 -5.55 15.29 -1.04
N VAL A 313 -4.95 14.10 -0.99
CA VAL A 313 -3.67 13.88 -0.31
C VAL A 313 -2.50 13.96 -1.29
N ASP A 314 -2.46 13.08 -2.27
CA ASP A 314 -1.28 12.90 -3.13
C ASP A 314 -1.13 14.00 -4.18
N PHE A 315 -2.22 14.33 -4.91
CA PHE A 315 -2.15 15.37 -5.94
C PHE A 315 -1.95 16.76 -5.35
N LEU A 316 -2.69 17.15 -4.29
CA LEU A 316 -2.52 18.46 -3.68
C LEU A 316 -1.18 18.63 -2.96
N SER A 317 -0.54 17.54 -2.52
CA SER A 317 0.84 17.57 -1.99
C SER A 317 1.93 17.62 -3.07
N GLY A 318 1.53 17.57 -4.35
CA GLY A 318 2.46 17.61 -5.49
C GLY A 318 3.17 16.28 -5.77
N LYS A 319 2.68 15.17 -5.24
CA LYS A 319 3.28 13.85 -5.41
C LYS A 319 3.20 13.33 -6.86
N TYR A 320 2.12 13.66 -7.58
CA TYR A 320 1.96 13.22 -8.96
C TYR A 320 2.67 14.14 -9.95
N PRO A 321 3.30 13.55 -10.99
CA PRO A 321 3.95 14.31 -12.05
C PRO A 321 2.94 15.13 -12.85
N GLY A 322 3.44 16.08 -13.65
CA GLY A 322 2.62 16.98 -14.48
C GLY A 322 1.60 16.30 -15.38
N SER A 323 1.77 15.00 -15.68
CA SER A 323 0.79 14.19 -16.42
C SER A 323 -0.58 14.06 -15.73
N PHE A 324 -0.65 14.18 -14.40
CA PHE A 324 -1.93 14.14 -13.67
C PHE A 324 -2.84 15.31 -14.04
N TRP A 325 -2.27 16.48 -14.35
CA TRP A 325 -3.01 17.65 -14.81
C TRP A 325 -3.81 17.39 -16.08
N TYR A 326 -3.43 16.43 -16.91
CA TYR A 326 -4.23 16.03 -18.07
C TYR A 326 -5.64 15.57 -17.66
N TYR A 327 -5.76 14.76 -16.63
CA TYR A 327 -7.06 14.26 -16.15
C TYR A 327 -7.88 15.35 -15.47
N VAL A 328 -7.22 16.28 -14.77
CA VAL A 328 -7.86 17.46 -14.18
C VAL A 328 -8.46 18.34 -15.29
N ILE A 329 -7.68 18.65 -16.31
CA ILE A 329 -8.13 19.47 -17.44
C ILE A 329 -9.27 18.77 -18.19
N LEU A 330 -9.15 17.46 -18.43
CA LEU A 330 -10.20 16.67 -19.07
C LEU A 330 -11.52 16.72 -18.29
N SER A 331 -11.46 16.56 -16.96
CA SER A 331 -12.62 16.68 -16.08
C SER A 331 -13.27 18.05 -16.18
N ILE A 332 -12.46 19.12 -16.11
CA ILE A 332 -12.92 20.51 -16.23
C ILE A 332 -13.63 20.74 -17.57
N LEU A 333 -13.01 20.31 -18.67
CA LEU A 333 -13.56 20.50 -20.02
C LEU A 333 -14.88 19.75 -20.21
N LEU A 334 -14.98 18.53 -19.67
CA LEU A 334 -16.20 17.72 -19.73
C LEU A 334 -17.38 18.45 -19.06
N ASP A 335 -17.18 18.94 -17.84
CA ASP A 335 -18.22 19.61 -17.07
C ASP A 335 -18.61 20.96 -17.68
N ILE A 336 -17.62 21.79 -18.08
CA ILE A 336 -17.88 23.08 -18.72
C ILE A 336 -18.66 22.89 -20.03
N ALA A 337 -18.27 21.92 -20.87
CA ALA A 337 -18.96 21.63 -22.11
C ALA A 337 -20.41 21.16 -21.86
N ALA A 338 -20.63 20.30 -20.86
CA ALA A 338 -21.98 19.87 -20.47
C ALA A 338 -22.86 21.07 -20.07
N PHE A 339 -22.36 21.99 -19.25
CA PHE A 339 -23.11 23.18 -18.83
C PHE A 339 -23.41 24.13 -20.00
N ILE A 340 -22.46 24.34 -20.92
CA ILE A 340 -22.68 25.16 -22.12
C ILE A 340 -23.79 24.56 -22.98
N PHE A 341 -23.77 23.26 -23.25
CA PHE A 341 -24.80 22.61 -24.05
C PHE A 341 -26.16 22.59 -23.36
N PHE A 342 -26.21 22.43 -22.02
CA PHE A 342 -27.40 22.55 -21.22
C PHE A 342 -28.03 23.92 -21.37
N ASP A 343 -27.26 24.98 -21.23
CA ASP A 343 -27.77 26.37 -21.35
C ASP A 343 -28.33 26.63 -22.75
N ILE A 344 -27.62 26.25 -23.81
CA ILE A 344 -28.09 26.39 -25.20
C ILE A 344 -29.37 25.59 -25.46
N ALA A 345 -29.49 24.37 -24.90
CA ALA A 345 -30.65 23.50 -25.07
C ALA A 345 -31.90 24.06 -24.38
N LEU A 346 -31.74 24.71 -23.21
CA LEU A 346 -32.84 25.24 -22.40
C LEU A 346 -33.12 26.73 -22.60
N MET A 347 -32.33 27.45 -23.43
CA MET A 347 -32.61 28.83 -23.76
C MET A 347 -34.05 28.97 -24.33
N LYS A 348 -34.95 29.52 -23.53
CA LYS A 348 -36.28 29.92 -24.00
C LYS A 348 -36.13 30.93 -25.12
N LYS A 349 -36.79 30.66 -26.24
CA LYS A 349 -36.99 31.63 -27.28
C LYS A 349 -37.80 32.77 -26.69
N ASN A 350 -37.18 33.88 -26.29
CA ASN A 350 -37.88 35.11 -26.06
C ASN A 350 -38.37 35.59 -27.43
N ASN A 351 -39.63 35.28 -27.75
CA ASN A 351 -40.40 35.94 -28.79
C ASN A 351 -41.02 37.20 -28.21
#